data_66e6f7266b749d416d0f54a1e9a57f70
#
_entry.id   66e6f7266b749d416d0f54a1e9a57f70
#
_cell.length_a   1.000
_cell.length_b   1.000
_cell.length_c   1.000
_cell.angle_alpha   90.00
_cell.angle_beta   90.00
_cell.angle_gamma   90.00
#
_symmetry.space_group_name_H-M   'P 1'
#
loop_
_entity.id
_entity.type
_entity.pdbx_description
1 polymer ?
#
loop_
_entity_poly.entity_id
_entity_poly.type
_entity_poly.pdbx_seq_one_letter_code
_entity_poly.pdbx_strand_id
1 'polypeptide(L)'
;GHIDFIIREAVALGADPIRAIKMGTLHTAEYFGLKKRGAVAPGYRADLTVLNNLRDFQVLRVYKDGKLAAENGKVIFEKTAETTERDAEIKKRVFHSFHCRPIQLSDLALTKKENQIRVIDLVSHELITKERIENWTELPGMAAGVNPEKDVVKLVAMERHEGNGHIGIGFLGNYGLKKGAVATSVGHDSHNLVIAGVTDEDIAAAGNRVVENEGGLAIAVDGKVVLDLPLKIAGLMSELPVEEVDRRLEAM
;
A
#
# COMPACT_ATOMS: atom_id res chain seq x y z
N GLY A 1 11.48 0.39 3.45
CA GLY A 1 12.75 -0.32 3.54
C GLY A 1 12.64 -1.63 4.29
N HIS A 2 13.56 -2.54 4.05
CA HIS A 2 13.63 -3.83 4.74
C HIS A 2 14.45 -3.71 6.05
N ILE A 3 14.63 -4.80 6.80
CA ILE A 3 15.27 -4.78 8.13
C ILE A 3 16.73 -4.29 8.08
N ASP A 4 17.46 -4.57 7.02
CA ASP A 4 18.82 -4.07 6.78
C ASP A 4 18.85 -2.54 6.66
N PHE A 5 17.89 -1.96 5.96
CA PHE A 5 17.72 -0.51 5.87
C PHE A 5 17.42 0.10 7.24
N ILE A 6 16.49 -0.48 8.00
CA ILE A 6 16.13 0.01 9.34
C ILE A 6 17.32 -0.02 10.30
N ILE A 7 18.12 -1.10 10.27
CA ILE A 7 19.36 -1.22 11.08
C ILE A 7 20.37 -0.16 10.66
N ARG A 8 20.58 0.06 9.38
CA ARG A 8 21.50 1.07 8.84
C ARG A 8 21.13 2.48 9.29
N GLU A 9 19.83 2.84 9.16
CA GLU A 9 19.34 4.13 9.62
C GLU A 9 19.50 4.33 11.12
N ALA A 10 19.20 3.31 11.93
CA ALA A 10 19.40 3.38 13.37
C ALA A 10 20.87 3.62 13.74
N VAL A 11 21.81 2.95 13.05
CA VAL A 11 23.24 3.14 13.26
C VAL A 11 23.71 4.52 12.79
N ALA A 12 23.19 5.01 11.68
CA ALA A 12 23.48 6.37 11.19
C ALA A 12 23.01 7.45 12.19
N LEU A 13 21.94 7.18 12.92
CA LEU A 13 21.41 8.02 14.00
C LEU A 13 22.14 7.82 15.35
N GLY A 14 23.19 6.99 15.41
CA GLY A 14 24.02 6.82 16.59
C GLY A 14 23.75 5.59 17.45
N ALA A 15 22.91 4.66 17.00
CA ALA A 15 22.74 3.38 17.69
C ALA A 15 24.02 2.52 17.59
N ASP A 16 24.36 1.78 18.67
CA ASP A 16 25.41 0.77 18.61
C ASP A 16 25.05 -0.32 17.59
N PRO A 17 25.92 -0.61 16.61
CA PRO A 17 25.61 -1.53 15.51
C PRO A 17 25.34 -2.96 15.98
N ILE A 18 26.04 -3.44 16.99
CA ILE A 18 25.82 -4.80 17.52
C ILE A 18 24.48 -4.88 18.24
N ARG A 19 24.11 -3.83 18.97
CA ARG A 19 22.81 -3.76 19.62
C ARG A 19 21.68 -3.69 18.59
N ALA A 20 21.82 -2.89 17.55
CA ALA A 20 20.84 -2.81 16.47
C ALA A 20 20.66 -4.15 15.74
N ILE A 21 21.75 -4.85 15.43
CA ILE A 21 21.69 -6.21 14.86
C ILE A 21 20.97 -7.19 15.81
N LYS A 22 21.31 -7.19 17.11
CA LYS A 22 20.64 -8.06 18.08
C LYS A 22 19.13 -7.79 18.17
N MET A 23 18.70 -6.53 18.09
CA MET A 23 17.27 -6.16 18.05
C MET A 23 16.57 -6.76 16.83
N GLY A 24 17.20 -6.72 15.67
CA GLY A 24 16.65 -7.31 14.43
C GLY A 24 16.84 -8.83 14.30
N THR A 25 17.51 -9.50 15.23
CA THR A 25 17.84 -10.92 15.15
C THR A 25 17.53 -11.67 16.45
N LEU A 26 18.48 -11.73 17.39
CA LEU A 26 18.42 -12.54 18.61
C LEU A 26 17.23 -12.12 19.49
N HIS A 27 17.10 -10.84 19.81
CA HIS A 27 16.05 -10.37 20.72
C HIS A 27 14.65 -10.61 20.14
N THR A 28 14.49 -10.41 18.83
CA THR A 28 13.23 -10.74 18.13
C THR A 28 12.94 -12.24 18.17
N ALA A 29 13.96 -13.08 17.94
CA ALA A 29 13.80 -14.52 18.00
C ALA A 29 13.42 -15.00 19.42
N GLU A 30 14.04 -14.44 20.46
CA GLU A 30 13.71 -14.72 21.85
C GLU A 30 12.28 -14.28 22.23
N TYR A 31 11.89 -13.05 21.85
CA TYR A 31 10.55 -12.50 22.11
C TYR A 31 9.43 -13.36 21.51
N PHE A 32 9.60 -13.84 20.28
CA PHE A 32 8.63 -14.70 19.60
C PHE A 32 8.82 -16.21 19.85
N GLY A 33 9.74 -16.61 20.74
CA GLY A 33 9.98 -18.01 21.07
C GLY A 33 10.57 -18.84 19.93
N LEU A 34 11.26 -18.22 18.96
CA LEU A 34 11.88 -18.88 17.81
C LEU A 34 13.19 -19.56 18.25
N LYS A 35 13.10 -20.83 18.62
CA LYS A 35 14.26 -21.59 19.13
C LYS A 35 15.35 -21.75 18.06
N LYS A 36 16.61 -21.67 18.49
CA LYS A 36 17.82 -21.88 17.66
C LYS A 36 17.91 -20.94 16.43
N ARG A 37 17.49 -19.70 16.60
CA ARG A 37 17.53 -18.64 15.57
C ARG A 37 18.08 -17.34 16.15
N GLY A 38 18.52 -16.43 15.28
CA GLY A 38 18.93 -15.07 15.62
C GLY A 38 20.36 -14.93 16.12
N ALA A 39 21.16 -16.01 16.19
CA ALA A 39 22.57 -15.97 16.55
C ALA A 39 23.38 -16.95 15.72
N VAL A 40 24.69 -16.69 15.58
CA VAL A 40 25.66 -17.60 15.00
C VAL A 40 26.24 -18.44 16.15
N ALA A 41 25.70 -19.65 16.36
CA ALA A 41 26.09 -20.52 17.44
C ALA A 41 25.93 -22.01 17.06
N PRO A 42 26.66 -22.95 17.69
CA PRO A 42 26.50 -24.37 17.45
C PRO A 42 25.07 -24.83 17.68
N GLY A 43 24.50 -25.58 16.74
CA GLY A 43 23.13 -26.08 16.80
C GLY A 43 22.04 -25.06 16.44
N TYR A 44 22.41 -23.83 16.09
CA TYR A 44 21.49 -22.82 15.53
C TYR A 44 21.32 -23.04 14.02
N ARG A 45 20.18 -22.59 13.52
CA ARG A 45 19.90 -22.66 12.08
C ARG A 45 20.81 -21.72 11.32
N ALA A 46 21.42 -22.21 10.26
CA ALA A 46 22.37 -21.43 9.44
C ALA A 46 21.62 -20.54 8.42
N ASP A 47 20.75 -19.65 8.93
CA ASP A 47 20.17 -18.54 8.19
C ASP A 47 21.07 -17.32 8.47
N LEU A 48 21.99 -17.02 7.53
CA LEU A 48 23.09 -16.07 7.75
C LEU A 48 23.08 -14.97 6.70
N THR A 49 23.42 -13.76 7.12
CA THR A 49 23.64 -12.62 6.22
C THR A 49 25.09 -12.14 6.38
N VAL A 50 25.81 -12.04 5.27
CA VAL A 50 27.17 -11.48 5.21
C VAL A 50 27.09 -10.04 4.77
N LEU A 51 27.62 -9.13 5.58
CA LEU A 51 27.65 -7.69 5.33
C LEU A 51 29.06 -7.25 4.94
N ASN A 52 29.18 -6.13 4.20
CA ASN A 52 30.45 -5.50 3.89
C ASN A 52 31.13 -4.93 5.15
N ASN A 53 30.36 -4.26 6.01
CA ASN A 53 30.81 -3.68 7.27
C ASN A 53 29.60 -3.35 8.17
N LEU A 54 29.88 -2.85 9.39
CA LEU A 54 28.86 -2.48 10.39
C LEU A 54 28.43 -1.00 10.32
N ARG A 55 28.71 -0.32 9.22
CA ARG A 55 28.32 1.07 9.01
C ARG A 55 27.34 1.18 7.84
N ASP A 56 27.70 0.64 6.68
CA ASP A 56 26.90 0.73 5.46
C ASP A 56 25.88 -0.40 5.37
N PHE A 57 26.07 -1.51 6.08
CA PHE A 57 25.19 -2.67 6.11
C PHE A 57 24.80 -3.20 4.72
N GLN A 58 25.71 -3.09 3.75
CA GLN A 58 25.47 -3.66 2.43
C GLN A 58 25.51 -5.19 2.51
N VAL A 59 24.41 -5.83 2.11
CA VAL A 59 24.31 -7.29 2.08
C VAL A 59 25.08 -7.83 0.89
N LEU A 60 26.11 -8.64 1.15
CA LEU A 60 26.92 -9.29 0.14
C LEU A 60 26.39 -10.68 -0.20
N ARG A 61 26.06 -11.47 0.83
CA ARG A 61 25.53 -12.84 0.69
C ARG A 61 24.47 -13.16 1.70
N VAL A 62 23.52 -14.00 1.29
CA VAL A 62 22.48 -14.55 2.16
C VAL A 62 22.54 -16.08 2.07
N TYR A 63 22.60 -16.74 3.22
CA TYR A 63 22.52 -18.19 3.34
C TYR A 63 21.19 -18.57 4.00
N LYS A 64 20.54 -19.56 3.47
CA LYS A 64 19.33 -20.18 4.00
C LYS A 64 19.59 -21.66 4.27
N ASP A 65 19.44 -22.08 5.52
CA ASP A 65 19.79 -23.45 5.94
C ASP A 65 21.21 -23.88 5.48
N GLY A 66 22.18 -22.97 5.55
CA GLY A 66 23.56 -23.20 5.14
C GLY A 66 23.83 -23.20 3.63
N LYS A 67 22.81 -23.02 2.79
CA LYS A 67 22.93 -22.93 1.34
C LYS A 67 22.91 -21.47 0.90
N LEU A 68 23.77 -21.10 -0.05
CA LEU A 68 23.79 -19.76 -0.63
C LEU A 68 22.47 -19.52 -1.37
N ALA A 69 21.73 -18.50 -0.95
CA ALA A 69 20.41 -18.15 -1.47
C ALA A 69 20.42 -16.86 -2.29
N ALA A 70 21.31 -15.91 -1.95
CA ALA A 70 21.47 -14.68 -2.73
C ALA A 70 22.93 -14.18 -2.61
N GLU A 71 23.40 -13.51 -3.64
CA GLU A 71 24.73 -12.87 -3.69
C GLU A 71 24.64 -11.55 -4.48
N ASN A 72 25.22 -10.48 -3.93
CA ASN A 72 25.26 -9.14 -4.55
C ASN A 72 23.90 -8.65 -5.06
N GLY A 73 22.86 -8.81 -4.25
CA GLY A 73 21.49 -8.38 -4.57
C GLY A 73 20.73 -9.30 -5.55
N LYS A 74 21.33 -10.42 -5.99
CA LYS A 74 20.68 -11.37 -6.90
C LYS A 74 20.31 -12.65 -6.17
N VAL A 75 19.05 -13.08 -6.33
CA VAL A 75 18.56 -14.38 -5.85
C VAL A 75 19.14 -15.49 -6.72
N ILE A 76 19.64 -16.58 -6.08
CA ILE A 76 20.32 -17.69 -6.75
C ILE A 76 19.50 -18.98 -6.72
N PHE A 77 18.58 -19.13 -5.74
CA PHE A 77 17.76 -20.33 -5.63
C PHE A 77 16.62 -20.34 -6.67
N GLU A 78 16.34 -21.50 -7.23
CA GLU A 78 15.17 -21.69 -8.06
C GLU A 78 13.91 -21.77 -7.19
N LYS A 79 12.85 -21.07 -7.62
CA LYS A 79 11.53 -21.17 -6.99
C LYS A 79 10.91 -22.50 -7.40
N THR A 80 10.99 -23.51 -6.55
CA THR A 80 10.17 -24.72 -6.71
C THR A 80 8.77 -24.41 -6.21
N ALA A 81 7.87 -24.05 -7.13
CA ALA A 81 6.46 -23.93 -6.84
C ALA A 81 5.81 -25.33 -6.97
N GLU A 82 5.92 -26.15 -5.96
CA GLU A 82 4.99 -27.28 -5.82
C GLU A 82 3.65 -26.71 -5.33
N THR A 83 2.68 -26.62 -6.24
CA THR A 83 1.30 -26.22 -5.89
C THR A 83 0.62 -27.42 -5.27
N THR A 84 0.32 -27.35 -4.00
CA THR A 84 -0.44 -28.40 -3.29
C THR A 84 -1.95 -28.23 -3.53
N GLU A 85 -2.76 -29.29 -3.29
CA GLU A 85 -4.23 -29.17 -3.30
C GLU A 85 -4.75 -28.10 -2.34
N ARG A 86 -4.09 -27.96 -1.18
CA ARG A 86 -4.37 -26.90 -0.21
C ARG A 86 -4.14 -25.51 -0.77
N ASP A 87 -3.09 -25.32 -1.57
CA ASP A 87 -2.80 -24.02 -2.21
C ASP A 87 -3.87 -23.68 -3.24
N ALA A 88 -4.39 -24.66 -3.98
CA ALA A 88 -5.48 -24.48 -4.93
C ALA A 88 -6.79 -24.06 -4.22
N GLU A 89 -7.08 -24.63 -3.05
CA GLU A 89 -8.25 -24.27 -2.23
C GLU A 89 -8.10 -22.87 -1.63
N ILE A 90 -6.93 -22.54 -1.09
CA ILE A 90 -6.63 -21.18 -0.58
C ILE A 90 -6.77 -20.17 -1.72
N LYS A 91 -6.24 -20.48 -2.91
CA LYS A 91 -6.33 -19.62 -4.08
C LYS A 91 -7.79 -19.29 -4.43
N LYS A 92 -8.70 -20.27 -4.43
CA LYS A 92 -10.13 -20.03 -4.66
C LYS A 92 -10.77 -19.09 -3.64
N ARG A 93 -10.30 -19.07 -2.40
CA ARG A 93 -10.84 -18.22 -1.32
C ARG A 93 -10.35 -16.78 -1.36
N VAL A 94 -9.13 -16.56 -1.85
CA VAL A 94 -8.49 -15.22 -1.82
C VAL A 94 -8.60 -14.47 -3.15
N PHE A 95 -8.77 -15.19 -4.27
CA PHE A 95 -9.11 -14.58 -5.55
C PHE A 95 -10.64 -14.36 -5.62
N HIS A 96 -11.08 -13.40 -6.42
CA HIS A 96 -12.49 -13.05 -6.58
C HIS A 96 -13.19 -12.67 -5.26
N SER A 97 -12.45 -12.14 -4.31
CA SER A 97 -12.95 -11.66 -3.02
C SER A 97 -13.25 -10.16 -2.99
N PHE A 98 -13.22 -9.51 -4.15
CA PHE A 98 -13.47 -8.09 -4.32
C PHE A 98 -14.89 -7.86 -4.85
N HIS A 99 -15.82 -7.53 -3.97
CA HIS A 99 -17.25 -7.47 -4.27
C HIS A 99 -17.75 -6.03 -4.42
N CYS A 100 -17.30 -5.33 -5.47
CA CYS A 100 -17.79 -4.01 -5.81
C CYS A 100 -18.58 -4.04 -7.13
N ARG A 101 -19.68 -3.28 -7.18
CA ARG A 101 -20.28 -2.91 -8.46
C ARG A 101 -19.53 -1.75 -9.11
N PRO A 102 -19.67 -1.55 -10.42
CA PRO A 102 -19.15 -0.35 -11.07
C PRO A 102 -19.75 0.93 -10.47
N ILE A 103 -18.91 1.95 -10.30
CA ILE A 103 -19.28 3.28 -9.83
C ILE A 103 -19.95 4.05 -10.96
N GLN A 104 -21.14 4.57 -10.73
CA GLN A 104 -21.86 5.45 -11.63
C GLN A 104 -21.63 6.91 -11.23
N LEU A 105 -21.66 7.85 -12.16
CA LEU A 105 -21.55 9.29 -11.83
C LEU A 105 -22.64 9.76 -10.88
N SER A 106 -23.82 9.16 -10.96
CA SER A 106 -24.92 9.43 -10.02
C SER A 106 -24.61 9.04 -8.57
N ASP A 107 -23.71 8.06 -8.34
CA ASP A 107 -23.29 7.66 -6.99
C ASP A 107 -22.40 8.73 -6.33
N LEU A 108 -21.75 9.56 -7.15
CA LEU A 108 -20.81 10.60 -6.73
C LEU A 108 -21.47 11.98 -6.59
N ALA A 109 -22.72 12.12 -7.03
CA ALA A 109 -23.41 13.38 -7.02
C ALA A 109 -23.65 13.88 -5.59
N LEU A 110 -23.20 15.10 -5.31
CA LEU A 110 -23.43 15.79 -4.05
C LEU A 110 -24.33 17.01 -4.29
N THR A 111 -25.33 17.15 -3.42
CA THR A 111 -26.16 18.35 -3.37
C THR A 111 -25.70 19.20 -2.19
N LYS A 112 -25.52 20.49 -2.42
CA LYS A 112 -25.18 21.45 -1.38
C LYS A 112 -26.29 21.46 -0.31
N LYS A 113 -25.94 21.10 0.91
CA LYS A 113 -26.84 21.16 2.08
C LYS A 113 -26.58 22.40 2.93
N GLU A 114 -25.31 22.79 3.04
CA GLU A 114 -24.84 23.88 3.86
C GLU A 114 -23.80 24.72 3.10
N ASN A 115 -23.49 25.91 3.61
CA ASN A 115 -22.46 26.78 3.04
C ASN A 115 -21.04 26.33 3.39
N GLN A 116 -20.90 25.42 4.33
CA GLN A 116 -19.61 24.92 4.81
C GLN A 116 -19.53 23.40 4.68
N ILE A 117 -18.33 22.89 4.54
CA ILE A 117 -17.99 21.48 4.50
C ILE A 117 -16.91 21.17 5.54
N ARG A 118 -16.94 19.95 6.04
CA ARG A 118 -15.89 19.39 6.88
C ARG A 118 -14.87 18.69 6.00
N VAL A 119 -13.62 19.04 6.15
CA VAL A 119 -12.48 18.48 5.41
C VAL A 119 -11.62 17.70 6.38
N ILE A 120 -11.25 16.49 6.01
CA ILE A 120 -10.29 15.63 6.72
C ILE A 120 -8.90 16.04 6.25
N ASP A 121 -8.16 16.79 7.04
CA ASP A 121 -6.80 17.21 6.71
C ASP A 121 -5.80 16.13 7.13
N LEU A 122 -5.00 15.68 6.18
CA LEU A 122 -3.86 14.81 6.46
C LEU A 122 -2.77 15.58 7.19
N VAL A 123 -2.11 14.93 8.15
CA VAL A 123 -0.93 15.45 8.82
C VAL A 123 0.28 14.67 8.31
N SER A 124 1.22 15.38 7.68
CA SER A 124 2.38 14.72 7.07
C SER A 124 3.15 13.89 8.10
N HIS A 125 3.47 12.64 7.71
CA HIS A 125 4.19 11.64 8.53
C HIS A 125 3.49 11.21 9.83
N GLU A 126 2.20 11.53 10.00
CA GLU A 126 1.41 11.15 11.17
C GLU A 126 0.28 10.18 10.80
N LEU A 127 -0.20 9.43 11.79
CA LEU A 127 -1.39 8.55 11.64
C LEU A 127 -2.70 9.27 12.01
N ILE A 128 -2.60 10.49 12.53
CA ILE A 128 -3.75 11.31 12.90
C ILE A 128 -4.16 12.22 11.75
N THR A 129 -5.43 12.59 11.74
CA THR A 129 -5.97 13.62 10.86
C THR A 129 -6.48 14.81 11.70
N LYS A 130 -6.69 15.95 11.05
CA LYS A 130 -7.30 17.13 11.65
C LYS A 130 -8.59 17.46 10.93
N GLU A 131 -9.50 18.14 11.62
CA GLU A 131 -10.68 18.73 11.02
C GLU A 131 -10.36 20.15 10.57
N ARG A 132 -10.79 20.48 9.34
CA ARG A 132 -10.81 21.83 8.80
C ARG A 132 -12.21 22.13 8.26
N ILE A 133 -12.69 23.34 8.51
CA ILE A 133 -13.94 23.81 7.94
C ILE A 133 -13.63 24.71 6.75
N GLU A 134 -14.22 24.40 5.60
CA GLU A 134 -14.11 25.18 4.38
C GLU A 134 -15.47 25.59 3.83
N ASN A 135 -15.49 26.64 3.02
CA ASN A 135 -16.71 27.01 2.31
C ASN A 135 -16.95 26.07 1.14
N TRP A 136 -18.23 25.70 0.94
CA TRP A 136 -18.65 24.99 -0.26
C TRP A 136 -18.30 25.78 -1.51
N THR A 137 -17.75 25.09 -2.51
CA THR A 137 -17.39 25.66 -3.80
C THR A 137 -18.03 24.89 -4.94
N GLU A 138 -18.35 25.60 -6.01
CA GLU A 138 -18.76 25.04 -7.29
C GLU A 138 -17.90 25.67 -8.37
N LEU A 139 -16.83 24.97 -8.75
CA LEU A 139 -15.87 25.42 -9.75
C LEU A 139 -16.15 24.71 -11.08
N PRO A 140 -16.07 25.41 -12.23
CA PRO A 140 -16.26 24.79 -13.54
C PRO A 140 -15.31 23.62 -13.75
N GLY A 141 -15.85 22.47 -14.18
CA GLY A 141 -15.08 21.26 -14.45
C GLY A 141 -14.56 20.52 -13.22
N MET A 142 -14.99 20.90 -12.02
CA MET A 142 -14.62 20.20 -10.77
C MET A 142 -15.82 19.49 -10.17
N ALA A 143 -15.57 18.46 -9.37
CA ALA A 143 -16.61 17.84 -8.57
C ALA A 143 -17.18 18.83 -7.54
N ALA A 144 -18.43 18.65 -7.17
CA ALA A 144 -19.10 19.53 -6.21
C ALA A 144 -18.37 19.55 -4.85
N GLY A 145 -18.10 20.74 -4.33
CA GLY A 145 -17.37 20.97 -3.07
C GLY A 145 -15.85 20.97 -3.20
N VAL A 146 -15.30 20.58 -4.35
CA VAL A 146 -13.85 20.48 -4.59
C VAL A 146 -13.25 21.85 -4.90
N ASN A 147 -12.05 22.10 -4.35
CA ASN A 147 -11.24 23.29 -4.64
C ASN A 147 -9.75 22.93 -4.57
N PRO A 148 -9.10 22.59 -5.69
CA PRO A 148 -7.68 22.21 -5.71
C PRO A 148 -6.73 23.34 -5.25
N GLU A 149 -7.11 24.60 -5.43
CA GLU A 149 -6.27 25.73 -4.97
C GLU A 149 -6.20 25.79 -3.45
N LYS A 150 -7.26 25.40 -2.77
CA LYS A 150 -7.33 25.26 -1.31
C LYS A 150 -6.93 23.89 -0.81
N ASP A 151 -6.46 23.02 -1.71
CA ASP A 151 -6.18 21.61 -1.43
C ASP A 151 -7.37 20.92 -0.75
N VAL A 152 -8.51 20.96 -1.44
CA VAL A 152 -9.73 20.25 -1.09
C VAL A 152 -10.12 19.37 -2.26
N VAL A 153 -10.07 18.06 -2.08
CA VAL A 153 -10.47 17.05 -3.07
C VAL A 153 -11.62 16.20 -2.53
N LYS A 154 -12.40 15.58 -3.41
CA LYS A 154 -13.44 14.63 -3.02
C LYS A 154 -12.79 13.33 -2.58
N LEU A 155 -13.25 12.79 -1.46
CA LEU A 155 -12.89 11.48 -0.93
C LEU A 155 -14.10 10.56 -1.04
N VAL A 156 -13.91 9.40 -1.65
CA VAL A 156 -14.93 8.36 -1.77
C VAL A 156 -14.42 7.09 -1.11
N ALA A 157 -15.26 6.47 -0.28
CA ALA A 157 -15.01 5.15 0.28
C ALA A 157 -16.17 4.22 -0.08
N MET A 158 -15.87 3.12 -0.76
CA MET A 158 -16.86 2.14 -1.18
C MET A 158 -16.60 0.79 -0.52
N GLU A 159 -17.63 0.23 0.09
CA GLU A 159 -17.58 -1.11 0.67
C GLU A 159 -17.33 -2.17 -0.41
N ARG A 160 -16.44 -3.13 -0.12
CA ARG A 160 -16.03 -4.14 -1.11
C ARG A 160 -16.02 -5.59 -0.61
N HIS A 161 -16.42 -5.84 0.61
CA HIS A 161 -16.37 -7.18 1.22
C HIS A 161 -17.68 -7.94 1.06
N GLU A 162 -18.80 -7.26 1.32
CA GLU A 162 -20.13 -7.85 1.27
C GLU A 162 -20.88 -7.56 -0.03
N GLY A 163 -20.39 -6.60 -0.83
CA GLY A 163 -21.04 -6.19 -2.08
C GLY A 163 -22.37 -5.46 -1.87
N ASN A 164 -22.55 -4.85 -0.71
CA ASN A 164 -23.78 -4.14 -0.36
C ASN A 164 -23.95 -2.79 -1.08
N GLY A 165 -22.89 -2.32 -1.76
CA GLY A 165 -22.91 -1.10 -2.57
C GLY A 165 -22.90 0.20 -1.76
N HIS A 166 -22.60 0.15 -0.47
CA HIS A 166 -22.49 1.35 0.36
C HIS A 166 -21.31 2.23 -0.08
N ILE A 167 -21.59 3.52 -0.27
CA ILE A 167 -20.62 4.55 -0.64
C ILE A 167 -20.72 5.69 0.38
N GLY A 168 -19.58 6.04 0.97
CA GLY A 168 -19.39 7.24 1.75
C GLY A 168 -18.64 8.29 0.94
N ILE A 169 -19.08 9.56 1.03
CA ILE A 169 -18.40 10.68 0.36
C ILE A 169 -18.07 11.75 1.39
N GLY A 170 -16.84 12.24 1.31
CA GLY A 170 -16.33 13.32 2.13
C GLY A 170 -15.32 14.19 1.37
N PHE A 171 -14.55 14.96 2.10
CA PHE A 171 -13.52 15.83 1.54
C PHE A 171 -12.19 15.60 2.26
N LEU A 172 -11.12 15.60 1.48
CA LEU A 172 -9.74 15.39 1.93
C LEU A 172 -8.93 16.64 1.63
N GLY A 173 -8.11 17.05 2.59
CA GLY A 173 -7.17 18.15 2.47
C GLY A 173 -5.75 17.76 2.80
N ASN A 174 -4.79 18.62 2.46
CA ASN A 174 -3.35 18.39 2.58
C ASN A 174 -2.88 17.14 1.82
N TYR A 175 -3.57 16.81 0.70
CA TYR A 175 -3.25 15.68 -0.16
C TYR A 175 -2.41 16.10 -1.37
N GLY A 176 -2.52 17.35 -1.79
CA GLY A 176 -1.71 17.95 -2.87
C GLY A 176 -2.19 17.65 -4.29
N LEU A 177 -3.28 16.93 -4.49
CA LEU A 177 -3.79 16.56 -5.81
C LEU A 177 -4.44 17.76 -6.50
N LYS A 178 -3.89 18.17 -7.67
CA LYS A 178 -4.41 19.30 -8.45
C LYS A 178 -5.27 18.89 -9.64
N LYS A 179 -5.11 17.65 -10.13
CA LYS A 179 -5.84 17.11 -11.29
C LYS A 179 -5.92 15.59 -11.20
N GLY A 180 -6.98 15.00 -11.74
CA GLY A 180 -7.15 13.56 -11.80
C GLY A 180 -7.72 12.94 -10.52
N ALA A 181 -7.59 11.62 -10.42
CA ALA A 181 -7.98 10.84 -9.27
C ALA A 181 -7.02 9.67 -9.03
N VAL A 182 -6.89 9.28 -7.76
CA VAL A 182 -6.14 8.10 -7.31
C VAL A 182 -7.09 7.19 -6.56
N ALA A 183 -7.13 5.92 -6.93
CA ALA A 183 -7.94 4.88 -6.28
C ALA A 183 -7.05 3.78 -5.72
N THR A 184 -7.41 3.23 -4.56
CA THR A 184 -6.71 2.11 -3.93
C THR A 184 -7.65 1.22 -3.14
N SER A 185 -7.42 -0.09 -3.18
CA SER A 185 -8.04 -1.07 -2.28
C SER A 185 -7.18 -1.36 -1.03
N VAL A 186 -5.99 -0.78 -0.95
CA VAL A 186 -5.10 -0.90 0.20
C VAL A 186 -5.33 0.28 1.13
N GLY A 187 -6.26 0.13 2.06
CA GLY A 187 -6.63 1.17 3.02
C GLY A 187 -6.73 0.60 4.43
N HIS A 188 -5.73 0.85 5.25
CA HIS A 188 -5.67 0.39 6.63
C HIS A 188 -6.74 1.08 7.49
N ASP A 189 -7.60 0.37 8.19
CA ASP A 189 -7.70 -1.06 8.48
C ASP A 189 -8.74 -1.78 7.62
N SER A 190 -9.74 -1.06 7.11
CA SER A 190 -10.94 -1.62 6.49
C SER A 190 -10.68 -2.23 5.11
N HIS A 191 -9.63 -1.76 4.43
CA HIS A 191 -9.34 -2.11 3.04
C HIS A 191 -10.52 -1.95 2.09
N ASN A 192 -11.39 -0.97 2.33
CA ASN A 192 -12.40 -0.54 1.38
C ASN A 192 -11.75 0.06 0.13
N LEU A 193 -12.51 0.14 -0.97
CA LEU A 193 -12.07 0.93 -2.11
C LEU A 193 -12.12 2.42 -1.73
N VAL A 194 -10.97 3.06 -1.69
CA VAL A 194 -10.81 4.48 -1.35
C VAL A 194 -10.32 5.24 -2.57
N ILE A 195 -10.96 6.37 -2.88
CA ILE A 195 -10.64 7.18 -4.05
C ILE A 195 -10.58 8.64 -3.63
N ALA A 196 -9.50 9.33 -4.01
CA ALA A 196 -9.38 10.77 -3.88
C ALA A 196 -9.30 11.39 -5.29
N GLY A 197 -10.10 12.42 -5.58
CA GLY A 197 -10.11 12.98 -6.92
C GLY A 197 -10.70 14.40 -7.01
N VAL A 198 -10.45 15.02 -8.16
CA VAL A 198 -10.81 16.40 -8.45
C VAL A 198 -12.10 16.48 -9.27
N THR A 199 -12.35 15.52 -10.16
CA THR A 199 -13.57 15.42 -10.99
C THR A 199 -14.30 14.09 -10.74
N ASP A 200 -15.60 14.05 -10.93
CA ASP A 200 -16.37 12.81 -10.77
C ASP A 200 -16.04 11.79 -11.85
N GLU A 201 -15.69 12.24 -13.05
CA GLU A 201 -15.27 11.39 -14.17
C GLU A 201 -13.95 10.67 -13.87
N ASP A 202 -12.96 11.38 -13.31
CA ASP A 202 -11.67 10.79 -12.94
C ASP A 202 -11.84 9.81 -11.77
N ILE A 203 -12.66 10.17 -10.77
CA ILE A 203 -12.99 9.31 -9.62
C ILE A 203 -13.64 8.01 -10.12
N ALA A 204 -14.64 8.10 -11.01
CA ALA A 204 -15.29 6.93 -11.57
C ALA A 204 -14.32 6.08 -12.40
N ALA A 205 -13.49 6.71 -13.24
CA ALA A 205 -12.52 6.00 -14.07
C ALA A 205 -11.47 5.25 -13.25
N ALA A 206 -10.87 5.90 -12.24
CA ALA A 206 -9.88 5.27 -11.36
C ALA A 206 -10.50 4.15 -10.52
N GLY A 207 -11.67 4.41 -9.90
CA GLY A 207 -12.37 3.44 -9.07
C GLY A 207 -12.80 2.21 -9.87
N ASN A 208 -13.39 2.40 -11.05
CA ASN A 208 -13.82 1.30 -11.92
C ASN A 208 -12.65 0.46 -12.42
N ARG A 209 -11.47 1.05 -12.65
CA ARG A 209 -10.27 0.27 -12.96
C ARG A 209 -9.87 -0.65 -11.81
N VAL A 210 -9.95 -0.20 -10.56
CA VAL A 210 -9.68 -1.05 -9.40
C VAL A 210 -10.74 -2.15 -9.24
N VAL A 211 -12.01 -1.85 -9.55
CA VAL A 211 -13.09 -2.86 -9.58
C VAL A 211 -12.83 -3.92 -10.67
N GLU A 212 -12.49 -3.50 -11.90
CA GLU A 212 -12.14 -4.41 -13.01
C GLU A 212 -10.93 -5.31 -12.69
N ASN A 213 -9.96 -4.78 -11.99
CA ASN A 213 -8.77 -5.49 -11.56
C ASN A 213 -8.99 -6.40 -10.33
N GLU A 214 -10.19 -6.39 -9.74
CA GLU A 214 -10.50 -7.08 -8.47
C GLU A 214 -9.59 -6.64 -7.32
N GLY A 215 -9.24 -5.36 -7.29
CA GLY A 215 -8.35 -4.71 -6.33
C GLY A 215 -7.08 -4.15 -6.96
N GLY A 216 -6.44 -3.26 -6.24
CA GLY A 216 -5.20 -2.63 -6.67
C GLY A 216 -5.17 -1.13 -6.48
N LEU A 217 -4.30 -0.50 -7.27
CA LEU A 217 -4.19 0.94 -7.38
C LEU A 217 -4.49 1.38 -8.82
N ALA A 218 -5.06 2.56 -8.99
CA ALA A 218 -5.24 3.16 -10.31
C ALA A 218 -5.18 4.68 -10.24
N ILE A 219 -4.66 5.30 -11.29
CA ILE A 219 -4.63 6.75 -11.49
C ILE A 219 -5.38 7.06 -12.77
N ALA A 220 -6.31 8.02 -12.72
CA ALA A 220 -7.03 8.50 -13.87
C ALA A 220 -6.87 10.01 -14.03
N VAL A 221 -6.81 10.48 -15.28
CA VAL A 221 -6.73 11.89 -15.67
C VAL A 221 -7.57 12.08 -16.93
N ASP A 222 -8.38 13.13 -16.95
CA ASP A 222 -9.29 13.46 -18.07
C ASP A 222 -10.21 12.27 -18.45
N GLY A 223 -10.75 11.58 -17.45
CA GLY A 223 -11.65 10.44 -17.61
C GLY A 223 -10.96 9.16 -18.10
N LYS A 224 -9.63 9.11 -18.15
CA LYS A 224 -8.87 7.97 -18.66
C LYS A 224 -7.89 7.45 -17.62
N VAL A 225 -7.84 6.13 -17.46
CA VAL A 225 -6.81 5.48 -16.64
C VAL A 225 -5.45 5.66 -17.31
N VAL A 226 -4.51 6.21 -16.57
CA VAL A 226 -3.12 6.43 -17.05
C VAL A 226 -2.15 5.42 -16.49
N LEU A 227 -2.36 4.95 -15.26
CA LEU A 227 -1.55 3.93 -14.60
C LEU A 227 -2.45 3.04 -13.76
N ASP A 228 -2.10 1.75 -13.65
CA ASP A 228 -2.72 0.83 -12.70
C ASP A 228 -1.76 -0.27 -12.23
N LEU A 229 -2.05 -0.81 -11.06
CA LEU A 229 -1.39 -1.97 -10.48
C LEU A 229 -2.46 -2.93 -9.92
N PRO A 230 -2.77 -4.03 -10.63
CA PRO A 230 -3.69 -5.04 -10.12
C PRO A 230 -3.16 -5.77 -8.88
N LEU A 231 -4.01 -5.91 -7.86
CA LEU A 231 -3.72 -6.66 -6.63
C LEU A 231 -4.81 -7.71 -6.39
N LYS A 232 -4.84 -8.75 -7.22
CA LYS A 232 -5.93 -9.73 -7.29
C LYS A 232 -6.04 -10.65 -6.07
N ILE A 233 -4.95 -10.80 -5.30
CA ILE A 233 -4.95 -11.64 -4.11
C ILE A 233 -5.58 -10.85 -2.97
N ALA A 234 -6.82 -11.14 -2.65
CA ALA A 234 -7.64 -10.47 -1.64
C ALA A 234 -7.78 -8.94 -1.85
N GLY A 235 -7.54 -8.44 -3.06
CA GLY A 235 -7.50 -7.00 -3.34
C GLY A 235 -6.29 -6.27 -2.74
N LEU A 236 -5.25 -6.99 -2.28
CA LEU A 236 -4.16 -6.44 -1.49
C LEU A 236 -2.76 -6.82 -1.97
N MET A 237 -2.61 -7.93 -2.69
CA MET A 237 -1.32 -8.45 -3.12
C MET A 237 -1.32 -8.83 -4.59
N SER A 238 -0.16 -8.71 -5.23
CA SER A 238 0.05 -9.03 -6.64
C SER A 238 0.60 -10.44 -6.83
N GLU A 239 0.29 -11.05 -7.98
CA GLU A 239 0.99 -12.25 -8.49
C GLU A 239 2.27 -11.91 -9.26
N LEU A 240 2.51 -10.62 -9.54
CA LEU A 240 3.68 -10.18 -10.26
C LEU A 240 4.96 -10.34 -9.42
N PRO A 241 6.12 -10.51 -10.05
CA PRO A 241 7.41 -10.40 -9.36
C PRO A 241 7.56 -9.06 -8.64
N VAL A 242 8.26 -9.05 -7.52
CA VAL A 242 8.43 -7.85 -6.69
C VAL A 242 9.06 -6.68 -7.47
N GLU A 243 9.98 -6.96 -8.37
CA GLU A 243 10.65 -5.97 -9.22
C GLU A 243 9.67 -5.27 -10.18
N GLU A 244 8.68 -6.01 -10.66
CA GLU A 244 7.62 -5.44 -11.52
C GLU A 244 6.62 -4.61 -10.72
N VAL A 245 6.27 -5.05 -9.50
CA VAL A 245 5.43 -4.28 -8.58
C VAL A 245 6.12 -2.97 -8.21
N ASP A 246 7.38 -3.03 -7.84
CA ASP A 246 8.21 -1.87 -7.47
C ASP A 246 8.30 -0.86 -8.61
N ARG A 247 8.63 -1.32 -9.82
CA ARG A 247 8.68 -0.49 -11.04
C ARG A 247 7.35 0.22 -11.33
N ARG A 248 6.22 -0.45 -11.12
CA ARG A 248 4.88 0.16 -11.32
C ARG A 248 4.56 1.18 -10.23
N LEU A 249 4.92 0.89 -8.98
CA LEU A 249 4.72 1.84 -7.87
C LEU A 249 5.59 3.09 -8.04
N GLU A 250 6.84 2.95 -8.52
CA GLU A 250 7.70 4.10 -8.83
C GLU A 250 7.18 4.96 -9.99
N ALA A 251 6.41 4.37 -10.91
CA ALA A 251 5.82 5.08 -12.02
C ALA A 251 4.52 5.82 -11.65
N MET A 252 3.91 5.49 -10.51
CA MET A 252 2.67 6.09 -9.98
C MET A 252 2.95 7.33 -9.14
#